data_aeb1d17d529a4b4c6f936051414e9d1c
#
_entry.id   aeb1d17d529a4b4c6f936051414e9d1c
#
_cell.length_a   1.000
_cell.length_b   1.000
_cell.length_c   1.000
_cell.angle_alpha   90.00
_cell.angle_beta   90.00
_cell.angle_gamma   90.00
#
_symmetry.space_group_name_H-M   'P 1'
#
loop_
_entity.id
_entity.type
_entity.pdbx_description
1 polymer ?
#
loop_
_entity_poly.entity_id
_entity_poly.type
_entity_poly.pdbx_seq_one_letter_code
_entity_poly.pdbx_strand_id
1 'polypeptide(L)'
;MPVPARVLTIAGSDSGGGAGIQADLKTFLAHGVHGMSAITAVTVQNSIGVQGVDELEPRAVFEQIESVATDIGVDAAKTGRASCRERV
;
A
#
# COMPACT_ATOMS: atom_id res chain seq x y z
N MET A 1 10.34 24.81 8.14
CA MET A 1 9.67 23.54 8.47
C MET A 1 10.34 22.40 7.74
N PRO A 2 10.71 21.37 8.43
CA PRO A 2 11.24 20.20 7.72
C PRO A 2 10.13 19.54 6.91
N VAL A 3 10.55 18.99 5.79
CA VAL A 3 9.63 18.24 4.95
C VAL A 3 9.37 16.89 5.63
N PRO A 4 8.12 16.45 5.72
CA PRO A 4 7.84 15.14 6.32
C PRO A 4 8.53 14.03 5.55
N ALA A 5 8.90 12.98 6.25
CA ALA A 5 9.39 11.77 5.59
C ALA A 5 8.30 11.24 4.64
N ARG A 6 8.75 10.66 3.54
CA ARG A 6 7.84 10.11 2.51
C ARG A 6 7.95 8.60 2.56
N VAL A 7 6.86 7.97 2.93
CA VAL A 7 6.84 6.53 3.17
C VAL A 7 5.87 5.87 2.21
N LEU A 8 6.31 4.82 1.56
CA LEU A 8 5.50 4.07 0.60
C LEU A 8 5.10 2.74 1.20
N THR A 9 3.82 2.42 1.16
CA THR A 9 3.37 1.07 1.49
C THR A 9 3.02 0.32 0.21
N ILE A 10 3.49 -0.91 0.11
CA ILE A 10 3.23 -1.78 -1.02
C ILE A 10 2.44 -2.96 -0.48
N ALA A 11 1.14 -2.94 -0.69
CA ALA A 11 0.26 -3.93 -0.06
C ALA A 11 -1.09 -3.95 -0.75
N GLY A 12 -1.93 -4.86 -0.33
CA GLY A 12 -3.29 -4.94 -0.83
C GLY A 12 -4.19 -3.89 -0.24
N SER A 13 -5.30 -3.67 -0.89
CA SER A 13 -6.32 -2.73 -0.45
C SER A 13 -7.41 -3.50 0.31
N ASP A 14 -7.74 -3.03 1.50
CA ASP A 14 -8.84 -3.57 2.29
C ASP A 14 -10.06 -2.67 2.16
N SER A 15 -11.11 -3.18 1.53
CA SER A 15 -12.32 -2.37 1.35
C SER A 15 -12.96 -2.00 2.69
N GLY A 16 -12.73 -2.80 3.73
CA GLY A 16 -13.25 -2.48 5.06
C GLY A 16 -12.45 -1.45 5.82
N GLY A 17 -11.23 -1.14 5.35
CA GLY A 17 -10.42 -0.06 5.90
C GLY A 17 -9.60 -0.42 7.13
N GLY A 18 -9.65 -1.67 7.60
CA GLY A 18 -8.96 -2.06 8.84
C GLY A 18 -7.61 -2.70 8.64
N ALA A 19 -7.20 -2.95 7.41
CA ALA A 19 -5.94 -3.62 7.11
C ALA A 19 -5.38 -3.05 5.81
N GLY A 20 -4.30 -3.64 5.31
CA GLY A 20 -3.72 -3.28 4.04
C GLY A 20 -3.24 -1.85 3.99
N ILE A 21 -3.32 -1.26 2.80
CA ILE A 21 -2.84 0.12 2.62
C ILE A 21 -3.62 1.11 3.47
N GLN A 22 -4.91 0.85 3.70
CA GLN A 22 -5.73 1.78 4.48
C GLN A 22 -5.21 1.91 5.91
N ALA A 23 -4.90 0.78 6.53
CA ALA A 23 -4.35 0.79 7.88
C ALA A 23 -2.98 1.46 7.91
N ASP A 24 -2.14 1.17 6.91
CA ASP A 24 -0.81 1.76 6.84
C ASP A 24 -0.87 3.27 6.67
N LEU A 25 -1.75 3.76 5.79
CA LEU A 25 -1.86 5.20 5.55
C LEU A 25 -2.35 5.93 6.79
N LYS A 26 -3.27 5.32 7.54
CA LYS A 26 -3.75 5.91 8.79
C LYS A 26 -2.62 6.00 9.80
N THR A 27 -1.80 4.95 9.89
CA THR A 27 -0.65 4.93 10.79
C THR A 27 0.36 6.00 10.39
N PHE A 28 0.65 6.12 9.10
CA PHE A 28 1.57 7.15 8.60
C PHE A 28 1.09 8.54 8.97
N LEU A 29 -0.20 8.79 8.78
CA LEU A 29 -0.75 10.08 9.14
C LEU A 29 -0.59 10.37 10.63
N ALA A 30 -0.84 9.38 11.45
CA ALA A 30 -0.72 9.54 12.90
C ALA A 30 0.72 9.86 13.32
N HIS A 31 1.70 9.45 12.52
CA HIS A 31 3.11 9.73 12.81
C HIS A 31 3.64 10.96 12.07
N GLY A 32 2.78 11.67 11.37
CA GLY A 32 3.17 12.91 10.70
C GLY A 32 4.05 12.72 9.49
N VAL A 33 4.01 11.54 8.86
CA VAL A 33 4.75 11.30 7.63
C VAL A 33 3.81 11.33 6.43
N HIS A 34 4.36 11.59 5.26
CA HIS A 34 3.57 11.59 4.03
C HIS A 34 3.47 10.16 3.52
N GLY A 35 2.26 9.60 3.54
CA GLY A 35 2.03 8.24 3.11
C GLY A 35 1.64 8.14 1.65
N MET A 36 2.27 7.20 0.96
CA MET A 36 1.96 6.88 -0.43
C MET A 36 1.71 5.39 -0.52
N SER A 37 1.09 4.95 -1.60
CA SER A 37 0.73 3.54 -1.72
C SER A 37 0.94 3.01 -3.13
N ALA A 38 1.33 1.74 -3.19
CA ALA A 38 1.27 0.94 -4.40
C ALA A 38 0.40 -0.26 -4.09
N ILE A 39 -0.70 -0.40 -4.79
CA ILE A 39 -1.68 -1.43 -4.50
C ILE A 39 -1.34 -2.68 -5.29
N THR A 40 -1.25 -3.82 -4.59
CA THR A 40 -0.90 -5.09 -5.20
C THR A 40 -2.14 -5.91 -5.53
N ALA A 41 -3.21 -5.73 -4.77
CA ALA A 41 -4.45 -6.47 -4.97
C ALA A 41 -5.58 -5.67 -4.37
N VAL A 42 -6.74 -5.80 -4.96
CA VAL A 42 -7.96 -5.19 -4.42
C VAL A 42 -8.77 -6.30 -3.77
N THR A 43 -9.09 -6.14 -2.49
CA THR A 43 -9.87 -7.15 -1.80
C THR A 43 -11.31 -6.69 -1.64
N VAL A 44 -12.21 -7.66 -1.65
CA VAL A 44 -13.60 -7.45 -1.24
C VAL A 44 -13.65 -7.99 0.18
N GLN A 45 -13.57 -7.09 1.14
CA GLN A 45 -13.29 -7.47 2.52
C GLN A 45 -14.07 -6.57 3.47
N ASN A 46 -14.45 -7.15 4.59
CA ASN A 46 -15.11 -6.40 5.66
C ASN A 46 -14.68 -7.00 7.00
N SER A 47 -15.39 -6.67 8.08
CA SER A 47 -15.00 -7.11 9.42
C SER A 47 -15.17 -8.61 9.63
N ILE A 48 -15.94 -9.26 8.77
CA ILE A 48 -16.18 -10.70 8.90
C ILE A 48 -15.08 -11.50 8.20
N GLY A 49 -14.58 -11.01 7.08
CA GLY A 49 -13.52 -11.72 6.37
C GLY A 49 -13.36 -11.22 4.95
N VAL A 50 -12.62 -11.98 4.17
CA VAL A 50 -12.32 -11.66 2.78
C VAL A 50 -13.24 -12.49 1.89
N GLN A 51 -14.03 -11.81 1.06
CA GLN A 51 -14.97 -12.46 0.14
C GLN A 51 -14.42 -12.58 -1.25
N GLY A 52 -13.43 -11.78 -1.61
CA GLY A 52 -12.84 -11.85 -2.94
C GLY A 52 -11.54 -11.10 -3.00
N VAL A 53 -10.70 -11.43 -3.98
CA VAL A 53 -9.41 -10.79 -4.19
C VAL A 53 -9.16 -10.70 -5.68
N ASP A 54 -8.83 -9.48 -6.16
CA ASP A 54 -8.39 -9.26 -7.52
C ASP A 54 -6.94 -8.79 -7.48
N GLU A 55 -6.04 -9.63 -7.94
CA GLU A 55 -4.61 -9.30 -7.96
C GLU A 55 -4.29 -8.45 -9.16
N LEU A 56 -3.49 -7.41 -8.97
CA LEU A 56 -3.01 -6.61 -10.08
C LEU A 56 -1.81 -7.27 -10.70
N GLU A 57 -1.61 -7.01 -11.99
CA GLU A 57 -0.43 -7.51 -12.68
C GLU A 57 0.82 -6.85 -12.11
N PRO A 58 1.94 -7.59 -12.09
CA PRO A 58 3.20 -7.01 -11.57
C PRO A 58 3.59 -5.70 -12.24
N ARG A 59 3.30 -5.54 -13.52
CA ARG A 59 3.61 -4.29 -14.22
C ARG A 59 2.85 -3.12 -13.62
N ALA A 60 1.57 -3.32 -13.25
CA ALA A 60 0.77 -2.25 -12.67
C ALA A 60 1.32 -1.84 -11.30
N VAL A 61 1.79 -2.80 -10.54
CA VAL A 61 2.40 -2.51 -9.24
C VAL A 61 3.70 -1.74 -9.43
N PHE A 62 4.54 -2.19 -10.35
CA PHE A 62 5.81 -1.53 -10.64
C PHE A 62 5.59 -0.08 -11.07
N GLU A 63 4.61 0.15 -11.94
CA GLU A 63 4.37 1.49 -12.45
C GLU A 63 3.89 2.44 -11.37
N GLN A 64 3.13 1.95 -10.40
CA GLN A 64 2.74 2.78 -9.26
C GLN A 64 3.96 3.20 -8.44
N ILE A 65 4.86 2.26 -8.19
CA ILE A 65 6.08 2.53 -7.43
C ILE A 65 6.94 3.53 -8.19
N GLU A 66 7.15 3.28 -9.47
CA GLU A 66 7.99 4.15 -10.29
C GLU A 66 7.44 5.57 -10.34
N SER A 67 6.13 5.69 -10.46
CA SER A 67 5.49 7.00 -10.56
C SER A 67 5.79 7.87 -9.34
N VAL A 68 5.66 7.31 -8.14
CA VAL A 68 5.89 8.11 -6.93
C VAL A 68 7.37 8.26 -6.63
N ALA A 69 8.18 7.25 -6.96
CA ALA A 69 9.60 7.30 -6.66
C ALA A 69 10.32 8.33 -7.54
N THR A 70 9.90 8.49 -8.79
CA THR A 70 10.58 9.40 -9.70
C THR A 70 10.13 10.85 -9.53
N ASP A 71 8.94 11.08 -9.02
CA ASP A 71 8.40 12.43 -8.86
C ASP A 71 8.49 12.91 -7.42
N ILE A 72 7.83 12.20 -6.51
CA ILE A 72 7.74 12.64 -5.12
C ILE A 72 8.97 12.23 -4.33
N GLY A 73 9.46 11.03 -4.59
CA GLY A 73 10.56 10.45 -3.85
C GLY A 73 10.06 9.60 -2.68
N VAL A 74 10.86 8.61 -2.31
CA VAL A 74 10.52 7.67 -1.26
C VAL A 74 11.70 7.58 -0.29
N ASP A 75 11.46 7.91 0.97
CA ASP A 75 12.49 7.82 2.01
C ASP A 75 12.53 6.42 2.62
N ALA A 76 11.38 5.77 2.73
CA ALA A 76 11.30 4.43 3.28
C ALA A 76 10.11 3.71 2.65
N ALA A 77 10.19 2.40 2.59
CA ALA A 77 9.11 1.58 2.03
C ALA A 77 8.79 0.44 2.99
N LYS A 78 7.51 0.11 3.06
CA LYS A 78 7.02 -1.00 3.86
C LYS A 78 6.26 -1.92 2.92
N THR A 79 6.56 -3.22 2.96
CA THR A 79 5.80 -4.21 2.21
C THR A 79 4.96 -5.01 3.18
N GLY A 80 3.67 -5.12 2.88
CA GLY A 80 2.80 -5.99 3.63
C GLY A 80 2.68 -7.32 2.91
N ARG A 81 1.71 -8.12 3.34
CA ARG A 81 1.38 -9.32 2.60
C ARG A 81 0.73 -8.87 1.30
N ALA A 82 1.50 -8.90 0.24
CA ALA A 82 1.09 -8.29 -1.01
C ALA A 82 0.05 -9.14 -1.73
N SER A 83 0.32 -10.45 -1.84
CA SER A 83 -0.57 -11.35 -2.51
C SER A 83 -0.12 -12.75 -2.20
N CYS A 84 -0.91 -13.73 -2.61
CA CYS A 84 -0.52 -15.11 -2.41
C CYS A 84 0.70 -15.49 -3.23
N ARG A 85 1.10 -14.66 -4.16
CA ARG A 85 2.24 -14.95 -5.02
C ARG A 85 3.56 -14.64 -4.34
N GLU A 86 3.54 -13.89 -3.29
CA GLU A 86 4.78 -13.50 -2.64
C GLU A 86 5.52 -14.68 -2.05
N ARG A 87 4.85 -15.80 -1.92
CA ARG A 87 5.46 -16.98 -1.35
C ARG A 87 6.32 -17.75 -2.32
N VAL A 88 6.20 -17.44 -3.56
CA VAL A 88 6.93 -18.14 -4.60
C VAL A 88 8.41 -17.92 -4.49
#